data_5c4ca0133378184a318811dd82bef18e
#
_entry.id   5c4ca0133378184a318811dd82bef18e
#
_cell.length_a   1.000
_cell.length_b   1.000
_cell.length_c   1.000
_cell.angle_alpha   90.00
_cell.angle_beta   90.00
_cell.angle_gamma   90.00
#
_symmetry.space_group_name_H-M   'P 1'
#
loop_
_entity.id
_entity.type
_entity.pdbx_description
1 polymer ?
#
loop_
_entity_poly.entity_id
_entity_poly.type
_entity_poly.pdbx_seq_one_letter_code
_entity_poly.pdbx_strand_id
1 'polypeptide(L)'
;MDIESSLRPYILEVNARLDQLLPSETEEPAQLHQAMRYSALAPGKRIRPILSLICAEAVGGNKQQALDAACAIEMVHCFSLIHDDLPALDDDSLRRGLPTCHVKFGEAIAILAGDGLFALAFETIANQSSNPDITVECMKILTQSVGSLGLVGGETIDILSEGKPVNAETLELIHRRKTASLIAASCEIGSLFGTTNARATLKQYGECIGLAFQIADDVLNETGTPDQLGKGAGSDRERQKATYPAVYGIEASREKARELAEHASQCVRGLNQSNLLQAIARYTVERLS
;
A
#
# COMPACT_ATOMS: atom_id res chain seq x y z
N MET A 1 16.07 17.52 -1.47
CA MET A 1 14.66 17.76 -1.07
C MET A 1 14.40 16.94 0.15
N ASP A 2 13.94 17.55 1.25
CA ASP A 2 13.46 16.76 2.38
C ASP A 2 12.10 16.14 1.99
N ILE A 3 12.10 14.83 1.78
CA ILE A 3 10.94 14.10 1.29
C ILE A 3 9.81 14.09 2.34
N GLU A 4 10.12 13.94 3.62
CA GLU A 4 9.13 13.87 4.68
C GLU A 4 8.36 15.19 4.82
N SER A 5 9.08 16.32 4.80
CA SER A 5 8.45 17.65 4.78
C SER A 5 7.60 17.87 3.53
N SER A 6 8.02 17.34 2.37
CA SER A 6 7.25 17.45 1.11
C SER A 6 5.98 16.62 1.11
N LEU A 7 5.95 15.47 1.79
CA LEU A 7 4.79 14.58 1.86
C LEU A 7 3.80 14.97 2.97
N ARG A 8 4.25 15.71 3.98
CA ARG A 8 3.43 16.07 5.14
C ARG A 8 2.09 16.74 4.82
N PRO A 9 1.99 17.70 3.88
CA PRO A 9 0.69 18.29 3.51
C PRO A 9 -0.30 17.25 2.97
N TYR A 10 0.17 16.30 2.16
CA TYR A 10 -0.68 15.21 1.63
C TYR A 10 -1.15 14.27 2.74
N ILE A 11 -0.27 13.93 3.70
CA ILE A 11 -0.64 13.09 4.86
C ILE A 11 -1.78 13.75 5.65
N LEU A 12 -1.66 15.04 5.93
CA LEU A 12 -2.68 15.78 6.69
C LEU A 12 -4.00 15.82 5.94
N GLU A 13 -3.98 16.06 4.65
CA GLU A 13 -5.16 16.10 3.79
C GLU A 13 -5.88 14.73 3.72
N VAL A 14 -5.12 13.66 3.50
CA VAL A 14 -5.65 12.29 3.48
C VAL A 14 -6.25 11.92 4.84
N ASN A 15 -5.55 12.19 5.95
CA ASN A 15 -6.05 11.88 7.28
C ASN A 15 -7.33 12.65 7.61
N ALA A 16 -7.40 13.94 7.27
CA ALA A 16 -8.61 14.73 7.47
C ALA A 16 -9.79 14.21 6.64
N ARG A 17 -9.53 13.75 5.40
CA ARG A 17 -10.59 13.20 4.57
C ARG A 17 -11.04 11.80 5.02
N LEU A 18 -10.12 10.93 5.42
CA LEU A 18 -10.43 9.63 6.03
C LEU A 18 -11.33 9.79 7.26
N ASP A 19 -11.00 10.75 8.14
CA ASP A 19 -11.80 11.03 9.33
C ASP A 19 -13.25 11.43 9.01
N GLN A 20 -13.46 12.16 7.92
CA GLN A 20 -14.80 12.57 7.43
C GLN A 20 -15.57 11.43 6.76
N LEU A 21 -14.88 10.51 6.06
CA LEU A 21 -15.50 9.41 5.32
C LEU A 21 -15.89 8.23 6.22
N LEU A 22 -15.15 8.04 7.32
CA LEU A 22 -15.43 6.97 8.28
C LEU A 22 -16.67 7.30 9.13
N PRO A 23 -17.57 6.34 9.36
CA PRO A 23 -18.69 6.51 10.27
C PRO A 23 -18.25 7.00 11.65
N SER A 24 -19.14 7.73 12.35
CA SER A 24 -18.86 8.18 13.72
C SER A 24 -18.64 7.00 14.67
N GLU A 25 -17.71 7.13 15.62
CA GLU A 25 -17.48 6.12 16.66
C GLU A 25 -18.66 5.92 17.62
N THR A 26 -19.63 6.81 17.57
CA THR A 26 -20.87 6.76 18.39
C THR A 26 -22.08 6.26 17.61
N GLU A 27 -21.95 6.06 16.29
CA GLU A 27 -23.00 5.52 15.43
C GLU A 27 -23.06 3.99 15.57
N GLU A 28 -24.27 3.41 15.65
CA GLU A 28 -24.40 1.95 15.74
C GLU A 28 -24.17 1.27 14.38
N PRO A 29 -23.41 0.15 14.39
CA PRO A 29 -22.80 -0.55 15.53
C PRO A 29 -21.48 0.10 15.99
N ALA A 30 -21.53 0.83 17.10
CA ALA A 30 -20.45 1.69 17.58
C ALA A 30 -19.09 0.99 17.72
N GLN A 31 -19.05 -0.25 18.21
CA GLN A 31 -17.80 -0.99 18.38
C GLN A 31 -17.13 -1.32 17.03
N LEU A 32 -17.91 -1.59 15.99
CA LEU A 32 -17.40 -1.78 14.63
C LEU A 32 -16.74 -0.49 14.11
N HIS A 33 -17.45 0.63 14.22
CA HIS A 33 -16.95 1.92 13.74
C HIS A 33 -15.70 2.38 14.51
N GLN A 34 -15.63 2.13 15.82
CA GLN A 34 -14.43 2.36 16.63
C GLN A 34 -13.24 1.54 16.12
N ALA A 35 -13.44 0.26 15.78
CA ALA A 35 -12.37 -0.61 15.27
C ALA A 35 -11.90 -0.19 13.86
N MET A 36 -12.83 0.18 12.96
CA MET A 36 -12.51 0.72 11.63
C MET A 36 -11.70 2.01 11.75
N ARG A 37 -12.15 2.96 12.56
CA ARG A 37 -11.46 4.25 12.79
C ARG A 37 -10.10 4.06 13.45
N TYR A 38 -10.00 3.20 14.45
CA TYR A 38 -8.75 2.87 15.14
C TYR A 38 -7.67 2.43 14.15
N SER A 39 -8.01 1.56 13.21
CA SER A 39 -7.07 1.03 12.24
C SER A 39 -6.76 2.01 11.10
N ALA A 40 -7.79 2.65 10.53
CA ALA A 40 -7.63 3.54 9.40
C ALA A 40 -6.95 4.87 9.76
N LEU A 41 -7.18 5.38 10.98
CA LEU A 41 -6.59 6.64 11.46
C LEU A 41 -5.27 6.42 12.24
N ALA A 42 -4.84 5.17 12.45
CA ALA A 42 -3.54 4.88 13.05
C ALA A 42 -2.40 5.61 12.32
N PRO A 43 -1.34 6.04 13.02
CA PRO A 43 -0.19 6.70 12.40
C PRO A 43 0.39 5.91 11.24
N GLY A 44 0.71 6.57 10.12
CA GLY A 44 1.25 5.91 8.94
C GLY A 44 1.76 6.90 7.89
N LYS A 45 2.63 6.40 7.00
CA LYS A 45 3.25 7.21 5.92
C LYS A 45 2.29 7.56 4.79
N ARG A 46 1.13 6.90 4.69
CA ARG A 46 0.10 7.13 3.67
C ARG A 46 0.63 7.12 2.22
N ILE A 47 1.62 6.30 1.92
CA ILE A 47 2.31 6.32 0.63
C ILE A 47 1.34 6.04 -0.54
N ARG A 48 0.43 5.08 -0.40
CA ARG A 48 -0.52 4.71 -1.46
C ARG A 48 -1.47 5.87 -1.84
N PRO A 49 -2.21 6.47 -0.91
CA PRO A 49 -3.04 7.62 -1.25
C PRO A 49 -2.23 8.82 -1.73
N ILE A 50 -1.06 9.09 -1.16
CA ILE A 50 -0.16 10.17 -1.60
C ILE A 50 0.26 9.97 -3.06
N LEU A 51 0.63 8.76 -3.45
CA LEU A 51 0.97 8.44 -4.84
C LEU A 51 -0.20 8.73 -5.78
N SER A 52 -1.43 8.39 -5.39
CA SER A 52 -2.61 8.72 -6.19
C SER A 52 -2.79 10.22 -6.39
N LEU A 53 -2.63 11.01 -5.33
CA LEU A 53 -2.75 12.47 -5.41
C LEU A 53 -1.66 13.12 -6.26
N ILE A 54 -0.39 12.71 -6.06
CA ILE A 54 0.74 13.23 -6.85
C ILE A 54 0.62 12.83 -8.31
N CYS A 55 0.17 11.60 -8.61
CA CYS A 55 -0.06 11.16 -9.98
C CYS A 55 -1.18 11.93 -10.67
N ALA A 56 -2.24 12.34 -9.95
CA ALA A 56 -3.27 13.22 -10.49
C ALA A 56 -2.67 14.59 -10.88
N GLU A 57 -1.85 15.20 -10.02
CA GLU A 57 -1.15 16.44 -10.32
C GLU A 57 -0.13 16.26 -11.46
N ALA A 58 0.55 15.11 -11.54
CA ALA A 58 1.53 14.81 -12.58
C ALA A 58 0.94 14.81 -13.99
N VAL A 59 -0.34 14.48 -14.14
CA VAL A 59 -1.06 14.51 -15.41
C VAL A 59 -1.88 15.78 -15.63
N GLY A 60 -1.62 16.84 -14.83
CA GLY A 60 -2.29 18.13 -14.93
C GLY A 60 -3.72 18.13 -14.37
N GLY A 61 -4.05 17.19 -13.50
CA GLY A 61 -5.32 17.11 -12.82
C GLY A 61 -5.38 17.86 -11.49
N ASN A 62 -6.57 17.84 -10.90
CA ASN A 62 -6.80 18.40 -9.57
C ASN A 62 -6.82 17.27 -8.54
N LYS A 63 -5.86 17.25 -7.61
CA LYS A 63 -5.76 16.24 -6.56
C LYS A 63 -7.03 16.13 -5.69
N GLN A 64 -7.80 17.21 -5.53
CA GLN A 64 -9.05 17.18 -4.76
C GLN A 64 -10.09 16.24 -5.38
N GLN A 65 -10.10 16.12 -6.70
CA GLN A 65 -10.98 15.17 -7.39
C GLN A 65 -10.54 13.71 -7.20
N ALA A 66 -9.25 13.48 -6.95
CA ALA A 66 -8.71 12.15 -6.69
C ALA A 66 -8.73 11.74 -5.21
N LEU A 67 -9.07 12.66 -4.29
CA LEU A 67 -8.89 12.49 -2.86
C LEU A 67 -9.73 11.33 -2.29
N ASP A 68 -10.98 11.19 -2.72
CA ASP A 68 -11.86 10.12 -2.25
C ASP A 68 -11.39 8.75 -2.75
N ALA A 69 -10.96 8.65 -4.01
CA ALA A 69 -10.34 7.43 -4.52
C ALA A 69 -9.03 7.09 -3.80
N ALA A 70 -8.22 8.09 -3.48
CA ALA A 70 -7.00 7.92 -2.70
C ALA A 70 -7.31 7.40 -1.28
N CYS A 71 -8.34 7.92 -0.62
CA CYS A 71 -8.80 7.43 0.68
C CYS A 71 -9.35 6.00 0.59
N ALA A 72 -10.08 5.65 -0.46
CA ALA A 72 -10.57 4.29 -0.69
C ALA A 72 -9.42 3.28 -0.80
N ILE A 73 -8.34 3.65 -1.50
CA ILE A 73 -7.12 2.81 -1.57
C ILE A 73 -6.51 2.58 -0.18
N GLU A 74 -6.48 3.61 0.67
CA GLU A 74 -5.97 3.46 2.04
C GLU A 74 -6.90 2.60 2.90
N MET A 75 -8.23 2.70 2.73
CA MET A 75 -9.19 1.83 3.41
C MET A 75 -8.95 0.36 3.06
N VAL A 76 -8.75 0.06 1.76
CA VAL A 76 -8.38 -1.29 1.30
C VAL A 76 -7.04 -1.75 1.87
N HIS A 77 -6.06 -0.86 1.95
CA HIS A 77 -4.78 -1.19 2.60
C HIS A 77 -4.96 -1.47 4.09
N CYS A 78 -5.79 -0.69 4.79
CA CYS A 78 -6.06 -0.93 6.21
C CYS A 78 -6.82 -2.24 6.43
N PHE A 79 -7.79 -2.57 5.58
CA PHE A 79 -8.46 -3.88 5.56
C PHE A 79 -7.43 -5.00 5.51
N SER A 80 -6.51 -4.99 4.54
CA SER A 80 -5.51 -6.05 4.40
C SER A 80 -4.64 -6.18 5.64
N LEU A 81 -4.19 -5.05 6.24
CA LEU A 81 -3.39 -5.09 7.46
C LEU A 81 -4.15 -5.65 8.68
N ILE A 82 -5.45 -5.34 8.81
CA ILE A 82 -6.26 -5.87 9.91
C ILE A 82 -6.38 -7.39 9.79
N HIS A 83 -6.58 -7.91 8.58
CA HIS A 83 -6.71 -9.33 8.35
C HIS A 83 -5.35 -10.04 8.45
N ASP A 84 -4.29 -9.46 7.89
CA ASP A 84 -2.92 -10.00 8.01
C ASP A 84 -2.49 -10.18 9.48
N ASP A 85 -2.89 -9.25 10.37
CA ASP A 85 -2.55 -9.31 11.79
C ASP A 85 -3.26 -10.41 12.58
N LEU A 86 -4.34 -11.04 12.05
CA LEU A 86 -5.11 -12.06 12.76
C LEU A 86 -4.28 -13.31 13.09
N PRO A 87 -4.61 -14.04 14.18
CA PRO A 87 -3.92 -15.28 14.55
C PRO A 87 -3.93 -16.36 13.46
N ALA A 88 -4.89 -16.33 12.54
CA ALA A 88 -4.98 -17.24 11.41
C ALA A 88 -4.00 -16.93 10.28
N LEU A 89 -3.37 -15.75 10.29
CA LEU A 89 -2.42 -15.25 9.28
C LEU A 89 -1.08 -14.93 9.95
N ASP A 90 -0.75 -13.64 10.13
CA ASP A 90 0.55 -13.23 10.68
C ASP A 90 0.66 -13.29 12.21
N ASP A 91 -0.44 -13.38 12.94
CA ASP A 91 -0.50 -13.39 14.42
C ASP A 91 0.32 -12.26 15.06
N ASP A 92 0.26 -11.07 14.47
CA ASP A 92 0.98 -9.90 14.95
C ASP A 92 0.22 -9.21 16.07
N SER A 93 0.83 -9.06 17.25
CA SER A 93 0.20 -8.37 18.40
C SER A 93 0.35 -6.85 18.37
N LEU A 94 1.32 -6.33 17.62
CA LEU A 94 1.63 -4.91 17.50
C LEU A 94 1.80 -4.49 16.03
N ARG A 95 1.22 -3.33 15.68
CA ARG A 95 1.40 -2.68 14.39
C ARG A 95 1.62 -1.18 14.57
N ARG A 96 2.72 -0.67 14.00
CA ARG A 96 3.11 0.76 14.14
C ARG A 96 3.20 1.21 15.62
N GLY A 97 3.63 0.32 16.50
CA GLY A 97 3.76 0.56 17.95
C GLY A 97 2.45 0.54 18.73
N LEU A 98 1.32 0.23 18.10
CA LEU A 98 0.01 0.10 18.74
C LEU A 98 -0.44 -1.38 18.73
N PRO A 99 -1.27 -1.82 19.72
CA PRO A 99 -1.93 -3.12 19.66
C PRO A 99 -2.70 -3.28 18.34
N THR A 100 -2.63 -4.47 17.73
CA THR A 100 -3.40 -4.78 16.51
C THR A 100 -4.90 -4.77 16.79
N CYS A 101 -5.71 -4.69 15.73
CA CYS A 101 -7.16 -4.57 15.85
C CYS A 101 -7.76 -5.74 16.64
N HIS A 102 -7.32 -6.98 16.35
CA HIS A 102 -7.83 -8.17 17.04
C HIS A 102 -7.42 -8.23 18.51
N VAL A 103 -6.25 -7.74 18.88
CA VAL A 103 -5.81 -7.65 20.28
C VAL A 103 -6.68 -6.66 21.06
N LYS A 104 -7.06 -5.55 20.43
CA LYS A 104 -7.82 -4.47 21.10
C LYS A 104 -9.32 -4.73 21.12
N PHE A 105 -9.91 -5.27 20.05
CA PHE A 105 -11.36 -5.38 19.89
C PHE A 105 -11.86 -6.84 19.79
N GLY A 106 -10.95 -7.81 19.78
CA GLY A 106 -11.25 -9.23 19.54
C GLY A 106 -11.30 -9.59 18.05
N GLU A 107 -11.05 -10.85 17.73
CA GLU A 107 -10.92 -11.37 16.37
C GLU A 107 -12.19 -11.14 15.52
N ALA A 108 -13.38 -11.41 16.08
CA ALA A 108 -14.64 -11.24 15.37
C ALA A 108 -14.86 -9.78 14.90
N ILE A 109 -14.59 -8.81 15.78
CA ILE A 109 -14.73 -7.39 15.44
C ILE A 109 -13.63 -6.97 14.45
N ALA A 110 -12.42 -7.50 14.56
CA ALA A 110 -11.34 -7.22 13.62
C ALA A 110 -11.69 -7.72 12.20
N ILE A 111 -12.21 -8.94 12.05
CA ILE A 111 -12.68 -9.46 10.76
C ILE A 111 -13.74 -8.53 10.16
N LEU A 112 -14.76 -8.19 10.94
CA LEU A 112 -15.85 -7.34 10.48
C LEU A 112 -15.40 -5.89 10.20
N ALA A 113 -14.41 -5.38 10.93
CA ALA A 113 -13.84 -4.06 10.68
C ALA A 113 -13.07 -4.02 9.34
N GLY A 114 -12.35 -5.09 9.01
CA GLY A 114 -11.74 -5.27 7.70
C GLY A 114 -12.78 -5.29 6.59
N ASP A 115 -13.82 -6.11 6.73
CA ASP A 115 -14.92 -6.20 5.76
C ASP A 115 -15.65 -4.85 5.59
N GLY A 116 -15.89 -4.15 6.70
CA GLY A 116 -16.51 -2.82 6.70
C GLY A 116 -15.67 -1.78 5.95
N LEU A 117 -14.34 -1.75 6.18
CA LEU A 117 -13.44 -0.85 5.44
C LEU A 117 -13.37 -1.20 3.95
N PHE A 118 -13.35 -2.49 3.63
CA PHE A 118 -13.37 -2.95 2.24
C PHE A 118 -14.63 -2.50 1.51
N ALA A 119 -15.80 -2.69 2.12
CA ALA A 119 -17.08 -2.23 1.54
C ALA A 119 -17.13 -0.71 1.41
N LEU A 120 -16.74 0.03 2.47
CA LEU A 120 -16.73 1.50 2.49
C LEU A 120 -15.80 2.09 1.41
N ALA A 121 -14.70 1.43 1.08
CA ALA A 121 -13.81 1.88 0.01
C ALA A 121 -14.53 1.96 -1.34
N PHE A 122 -15.32 0.95 -1.70
CA PHE A 122 -16.09 0.96 -2.95
C PHE A 122 -17.26 1.93 -2.92
N GLU A 123 -17.93 2.05 -1.79
CA GLU A 123 -18.97 3.07 -1.58
C GLU A 123 -18.39 4.48 -1.75
N THR A 124 -17.21 4.75 -1.19
CA THR A 124 -16.51 6.03 -1.34
C THR A 124 -16.21 6.35 -2.80
N ILE A 125 -15.71 5.37 -3.58
CA ILE A 125 -15.49 5.56 -5.02
C ILE A 125 -16.82 5.79 -5.76
N ALA A 126 -17.87 5.05 -5.43
CA ALA A 126 -19.16 5.19 -6.08
C ALA A 126 -19.76 6.60 -5.91
N ASN A 127 -19.51 7.21 -4.77
CA ASN A 127 -20.06 8.53 -4.41
C ASN A 127 -19.17 9.72 -4.79
N GLN A 128 -17.92 9.49 -5.24
CA GLN A 128 -16.91 10.56 -5.35
C GLN A 128 -17.06 11.49 -6.56
N SER A 129 -17.54 11.01 -7.68
CA SER A 129 -17.35 11.69 -8.96
C SER A 129 -18.64 12.01 -9.68
N SER A 130 -18.67 13.20 -10.31
CA SER A 130 -19.68 13.56 -11.31
C SER A 130 -19.43 12.87 -12.66
N ASN A 131 -18.30 12.17 -12.85
CA ASN A 131 -17.96 11.45 -14.08
C ASN A 131 -18.06 9.91 -13.86
N PRO A 132 -19.14 9.27 -14.32
CA PRO A 132 -19.36 7.83 -14.16
C PRO A 132 -18.23 6.96 -14.77
N ASP A 133 -17.62 7.41 -15.86
CA ASP A 133 -16.54 6.63 -16.52
C ASP A 133 -15.30 6.55 -15.62
N ILE A 134 -14.92 7.65 -14.97
CA ILE A 134 -13.82 7.67 -13.99
C ILE A 134 -14.16 6.77 -12.81
N THR A 135 -15.38 6.86 -12.29
CA THR A 135 -15.84 6.01 -11.18
C THR A 135 -15.71 4.53 -11.53
N VAL A 136 -16.22 4.13 -12.71
CA VAL A 136 -16.15 2.72 -13.16
C VAL A 136 -14.71 2.27 -13.36
N GLU A 137 -13.84 3.10 -13.94
CA GLU A 137 -12.42 2.75 -14.11
C GLU A 137 -11.68 2.65 -12.76
N CYS A 138 -11.92 3.55 -11.80
CA CYS A 138 -11.38 3.43 -10.45
C CYS A 138 -11.80 2.10 -9.79
N MET A 139 -13.08 1.74 -9.87
CA MET A 139 -13.58 0.47 -9.34
C MET A 139 -12.92 -0.74 -10.00
N LYS A 140 -12.78 -0.75 -11.33
CA LYS A 140 -12.12 -1.84 -12.07
C LYS A 140 -10.67 -2.01 -11.64
N ILE A 141 -9.91 -0.91 -11.59
CA ILE A 141 -8.49 -0.95 -11.22
C ILE A 141 -8.36 -1.45 -9.78
N LEU A 142 -9.13 -0.90 -8.84
CA LEU A 142 -9.04 -1.27 -7.43
C LEU A 142 -9.45 -2.73 -7.21
N THR A 143 -10.57 -3.19 -7.77
CA THR A 143 -11.02 -4.58 -7.63
C THR A 143 -10.04 -5.58 -8.23
N GLN A 144 -9.43 -5.27 -9.38
CA GLN A 144 -8.41 -6.12 -9.99
C GLN A 144 -7.13 -6.19 -9.13
N SER A 145 -6.72 -5.05 -8.56
CA SER A 145 -5.49 -4.99 -7.76
C SER A 145 -5.62 -5.66 -6.40
N VAL A 146 -6.82 -5.78 -5.87
CA VAL A 146 -7.06 -6.38 -4.53
C VAL A 146 -7.61 -7.79 -4.59
N GLY A 147 -8.22 -8.21 -5.69
CA GLY A 147 -8.90 -9.49 -5.86
C GLY A 147 -7.97 -10.71 -5.86
N SER A 148 -8.51 -11.87 -6.30
CA SER A 148 -7.81 -13.17 -6.34
C SER A 148 -6.60 -13.19 -7.28
N LEU A 149 -6.48 -12.28 -8.21
CA LEU A 149 -5.30 -12.10 -9.08
C LEU A 149 -4.40 -10.94 -8.62
N GLY A 150 -4.78 -10.21 -7.58
CA GLY A 150 -4.07 -9.12 -6.95
C GLY A 150 -3.63 -9.47 -5.51
N LEU A 151 -3.84 -8.53 -4.58
CA LEU A 151 -3.37 -8.61 -3.20
C LEU A 151 -3.81 -9.89 -2.48
N VAL A 152 -5.11 -10.21 -2.49
CA VAL A 152 -5.65 -11.42 -1.83
C VAL A 152 -5.04 -12.69 -2.44
N GLY A 153 -4.89 -12.74 -3.77
CA GLY A 153 -4.21 -13.86 -4.44
C GLY A 153 -2.73 -13.95 -4.09
N GLY A 154 -2.05 -12.81 -3.95
CA GLY A 154 -0.65 -12.73 -3.52
C GLY A 154 -0.47 -13.24 -2.10
N GLU A 155 -1.34 -12.81 -1.18
CA GLU A 155 -1.38 -13.28 0.20
C GLU A 155 -1.60 -14.79 0.28
N THR A 156 -2.55 -15.30 -0.49
CA THR A 156 -2.83 -16.75 -0.55
C THR A 156 -1.61 -17.56 -0.98
N ILE A 157 -0.87 -17.09 -2.01
CA ILE A 157 0.33 -17.78 -2.48
C ILE A 157 1.43 -17.69 -1.41
N ASP A 158 1.58 -16.56 -0.74
CA ASP A 158 2.56 -16.36 0.34
C ASP A 158 2.34 -17.37 1.46
N ILE A 159 1.14 -17.46 2.02
CA ILE A 159 0.77 -18.42 3.07
C ILE A 159 1.01 -19.88 2.61
N LEU A 160 0.57 -20.24 1.40
CA LEU A 160 0.76 -21.59 0.87
C LEU A 160 2.23 -21.95 0.61
N SER A 161 3.11 -20.96 0.58
CA SER A 161 4.54 -21.09 0.35
C SER A 161 5.37 -21.14 1.64
N GLU A 162 4.79 -20.84 2.78
CA GLU A 162 5.48 -20.88 4.08
C GLU A 162 6.08 -22.27 4.36
N GLY A 163 7.32 -22.31 4.81
CA GLY A 163 8.04 -23.56 5.11
C GLY A 163 8.38 -24.42 3.89
N LYS A 164 8.20 -23.92 2.66
CA LYS A 164 8.51 -24.66 1.42
C LYS A 164 9.58 -23.95 0.61
N PRO A 165 10.40 -24.70 -0.16
CA PRO A 165 11.28 -24.09 -1.14
C PRO A 165 10.49 -23.34 -2.20
N VAL A 166 10.79 -22.06 -2.41
CA VAL A 166 10.14 -21.21 -3.41
C VAL A 166 11.14 -20.86 -4.50
N ASN A 167 10.74 -21.01 -5.77
CA ASN A 167 11.56 -20.57 -6.88
C ASN A 167 11.39 -19.05 -7.13
N ALA A 168 12.29 -18.50 -7.94
CA ALA A 168 12.32 -17.08 -8.26
C ALA A 168 11.02 -16.55 -8.87
N GLU A 169 10.36 -17.33 -9.73
CA GLU A 169 9.11 -16.96 -10.41
C GLU A 169 7.95 -16.83 -9.41
N THR A 170 7.82 -17.78 -8.49
CA THR A 170 6.80 -17.76 -7.44
C THR A 170 7.01 -16.60 -6.48
N LEU A 171 8.27 -16.35 -6.06
CA LEU A 171 8.60 -15.21 -5.21
C LEU A 171 8.24 -13.87 -5.86
N GLU A 172 8.61 -13.70 -7.13
CA GLU A 172 8.28 -12.48 -7.85
C GLU A 172 6.75 -12.31 -8.01
N LEU A 173 6.02 -13.40 -8.23
CA LEU A 173 4.56 -13.38 -8.30
C LEU A 173 3.92 -12.95 -6.98
N ILE A 174 4.41 -13.43 -5.83
CA ILE A 174 3.97 -13.01 -4.50
C ILE A 174 4.17 -11.50 -4.35
N HIS A 175 5.38 -11.00 -4.57
CA HIS A 175 5.71 -9.59 -4.41
C HIS A 175 4.89 -8.67 -5.33
N ARG A 176 4.73 -9.06 -6.59
CA ARG A 176 3.92 -8.32 -7.56
C ARG A 176 2.45 -8.24 -7.14
N ARG A 177 1.87 -9.35 -6.68
CA ARG A 177 0.46 -9.41 -6.31
C ARG A 177 0.19 -8.84 -4.93
N LYS A 178 0.90 -9.30 -3.91
CA LYS A 178 0.66 -8.90 -2.51
C LYS A 178 0.93 -7.41 -2.28
N THR A 179 2.02 -6.88 -2.84
CA THR A 179 2.48 -5.52 -2.53
C THR A 179 2.42 -4.56 -3.71
N ALA A 180 3.02 -4.92 -4.86
CA ALA A 180 3.16 -3.98 -5.97
C ALA A 180 1.82 -3.67 -6.66
N SER A 181 0.87 -4.59 -6.68
CA SER A 181 -0.42 -4.41 -7.35
C SER A 181 -1.21 -3.19 -6.84
N LEU A 182 -1.31 -3.03 -5.52
CA LEU A 182 -2.05 -1.91 -4.93
C LEU A 182 -1.29 -0.58 -5.06
N ILE A 183 0.05 -0.60 -5.06
CA ILE A 183 0.87 0.59 -5.33
C ILE A 183 0.73 1.02 -6.78
N ALA A 184 0.77 0.08 -7.72
CA ALA A 184 0.51 0.36 -9.13
C ALA A 184 -0.89 0.92 -9.37
N ALA A 185 -1.91 0.32 -8.72
CA ALA A 185 -3.28 0.81 -8.77
C ALA A 185 -3.41 2.23 -8.22
N SER A 186 -2.66 2.58 -7.17
CA SER A 186 -2.64 3.95 -6.64
C SER A 186 -2.19 4.96 -7.69
N CYS A 187 -1.11 4.67 -8.39
CA CYS A 187 -0.58 5.53 -9.46
C CYS A 187 -1.52 5.56 -10.68
N GLU A 188 -2.05 4.40 -11.07
CA GLU A 188 -2.96 4.27 -12.20
C GLU A 188 -4.29 5.01 -11.96
N ILE A 189 -4.89 4.88 -10.78
CA ILE A 189 -6.12 5.60 -10.40
C ILE A 189 -5.87 7.11 -10.39
N GLY A 190 -4.77 7.59 -9.79
CA GLY A 190 -4.43 9.00 -9.82
C GLY A 190 -4.39 9.57 -11.23
N SER A 191 -3.87 8.80 -12.20
CA SER A 191 -3.76 9.23 -13.60
C SER A 191 -5.10 9.47 -14.32
N LEU A 192 -6.21 8.98 -13.77
CA LEU A 192 -7.54 9.17 -14.36
C LEU A 192 -8.10 10.57 -14.19
N PHE A 193 -7.55 11.36 -13.25
CA PHE A 193 -8.05 12.67 -12.87
C PHE A 193 -7.39 13.85 -13.60
N GLY A 194 -6.58 13.58 -14.62
CA GLY A 194 -5.90 14.62 -15.39
C GLY A 194 -6.18 14.54 -16.89
N THR A 195 -5.50 15.39 -17.63
CA THR A 195 -5.67 15.55 -19.08
C THR A 195 -4.56 14.90 -19.90
N THR A 196 -3.38 14.70 -19.31
CA THR A 196 -2.24 14.08 -19.99
C THR A 196 -2.40 12.55 -19.95
N ASN A 197 -2.35 11.92 -21.11
CA ASN A 197 -2.42 10.46 -21.18
C ASN A 197 -1.08 9.82 -20.78
N ALA A 198 -0.90 9.57 -19.48
CA ALA A 198 0.28 8.91 -18.93
C ALA A 198 -0.08 7.67 -18.07
N ARG A 199 -1.29 7.12 -18.25
CA ARG A 199 -1.80 6.00 -17.44
C ARG A 199 -0.83 4.82 -17.42
N ALA A 200 -0.40 4.33 -18.57
CA ALA A 200 0.53 3.21 -18.66
C ALA A 200 1.88 3.50 -18.01
N THR A 201 2.40 4.71 -18.20
CA THR A 201 3.65 5.18 -17.58
C THR A 201 3.56 5.21 -16.05
N LEU A 202 2.48 5.76 -15.50
CA LEU A 202 2.29 5.85 -14.05
C LEU A 202 2.01 4.49 -13.42
N LYS A 203 1.30 3.61 -14.12
CA LYS A 203 1.16 2.20 -13.71
C LYS A 203 2.53 1.52 -13.61
N GLN A 204 3.34 1.61 -14.66
CA GLN A 204 4.70 1.04 -14.69
C GLN A 204 5.59 1.62 -13.59
N TYR A 205 5.52 2.93 -13.35
CA TYR A 205 6.18 3.56 -12.20
C TYR A 205 5.77 2.91 -10.90
N GLY A 206 4.45 2.74 -10.67
CA GLY A 206 3.91 2.10 -9.47
C GLY A 206 4.34 0.64 -9.31
N GLU A 207 4.39 -0.13 -10.39
CA GLU A 207 4.88 -1.51 -10.40
C GLU A 207 6.36 -1.58 -9.98
N CYS A 208 7.19 -0.69 -10.51
CA CYS A 208 8.61 -0.64 -10.20
C CYS A 208 8.86 -0.26 -8.73
N ILE A 209 8.24 0.82 -8.23
CA ILE A 209 8.44 1.23 -6.83
C ILE A 209 7.82 0.24 -5.84
N GLY A 210 6.70 -0.41 -6.21
CA GLY A 210 6.07 -1.42 -5.37
C GLY A 210 6.95 -2.65 -5.20
N LEU A 211 7.56 -3.14 -6.27
CA LEU A 211 8.50 -4.25 -6.20
C LEU A 211 9.80 -3.85 -5.50
N ALA A 212 10.34 -2.66 -5.79
CA ALA A 212 11.52 -2.14 -5.08
C ALA A 212 11.28 -2.00 -3.57
N PHE A 213 10.09 -1.55 -3.18
CA PHE A 213 9.69 -1.43 -1.77
C PHE A 213 9.68 -2.78 -1.07
N GLN A 214 9.09 -3.82 -1.68
CA GLN A 214 9.03 -5.14 -1.08
C GLN A 214 10.42 -5.77 -0.96
N ILE A 215 11.24 -5.68 -2.02
CA ILE A 215 12.63 -6.17 -1.96
C ILE A 215 13.44 -5.44 -0.87
N ALA A 216 13.25 -4.12 -0.74
CA ALA A 216 13.91 -3.35 0.31
C ALA A 216 13.44 -3.76 1.72
N ASP A 217 12.16 -4.07 1.88
CA ASP A 217 11.59 -4.55 3.15
C ASP A 217 12.16 -5.92 3.53
N ASP A 218 12.25 -6.86 2.58
CA ASP A 218 12.88 -8.17 2.77
C ASP A 218 14.36 -8.05 3.20
N VAL A 219 15.13 -7.18 2.53
CA VAL A 219 16.54 -6.94 2.90
C VAL A 219 16.65 -6.35 4.30
N LEU A 220 15.79 -5.41 4.66
CA LEU A 220 15.76 -4.81 5.99
C LEU A 220 15.34 -5.81 7.08
N ASN A 221 14.40 -6.70 6.78
CA ASN A 221 14.00 -7.75 7.71
C ASN A 221 15.17 -8.68 8.05
N GLU A 222 16.03 -9.00 7.06
CA GLU A 222 17.22 -9.85 7.25
C GLU A 222 18.38 -9.12 7.92
N THR A 223 18.59 -7.81 7.64
CA THR A 223 19.80 -7.06 8.03
C THR A 223 19.57 -5.96 9.05
N GLY A 224 18.31 -5.55 9.25
CA GLY A 224 17.96 -4.40 10.07
C GLY A 224 17.95 -4.67 11.57
N THR A 225 17.94 -3.60 12.35
CA THR A 225 17.73 -3.64 13.79
C THR A 225 16.25 -3.50 14.14
N PRO A 226 15.78 -4.00 15.31
CA PRO A 226 14.41 -3.84 15.77
C PRO A 226 13.90 -2.39 15.74
N ASP A 227 14.78 -1.42 16.05
CA ASP A 227 14.45 0.01 16.02
C ASP A 227 14.16 0.55 14.61
N GLN A 228 14.77 -0.04 13.58
CA GLN A 228 14.55 0.36 12.18
C GLN A 228 13.28 -0.24 11.56
N LEU A 229 12.86 -1.40 12.06
CA LEU A 229 11.74 -2.17 11.48
C LEU A 229 10.39 -1.85 12.12
N GLY A 230 10.36 -1.39 13.36
CA GLY A 230 9.11 -1.23 14.13
C GLY A 230 8.38 -2.54 14.43
N LYS A 231 9.00 -3.68 14.08
CA LYS A 231 8.66 -5.08 14.36
C LYS A 231 9.91 -5.82 14.81
N GLY A 232 9.77 -7.05 15.30
CA GLY A 232 10.93 -7.93 15.55
C GLY A 232 11.72 -8.17 14.26
N ALA A 233 13.03 -7.88 14.25
CA ALA A 233 13.93 -8.24 13.16
C ALA A 233 13.98 -9.77 13.03
N GLY A 234 13.91 -10.31 11.79
CA GLY A 234 13.96 -11.75 11.54
C GLY A 234 12.61 -12.49 11.62
N SER A 235 11.49 -11.77 11.72
CA SER A 235 10.15 -12.38 11.74
C SER A 235 9.88 -13.24 10.50
N ASP A 236 10.33 -12.84 9.32
CA ASP A 236 10.18 -13.61 8.08
C ASP A 236 11.00 -14.91 8.12
N ARG A 237 12.18 -14.87 8.76
CA ARG A 237 13.02 -16.04 8.95
C ARG A 237 12.42 -17.04 9.95
N GLU A 238 11.84 -16.54 11.03
CA GLU A 238 11.14 -17.38 12.03
C GLU A 238 9.97 -18.12 11.40
N ARG A 239 9.24 -17.47 10.47
CA ARG A 239 8.12 -18.02 9.72
C ARG A 239 8.53 -18.79 8.47
N GLN A 240 9.82 -18.85 8.16
CA GLN A 240 10.34 -19.46 6.92
C GLN A 240 9.66 -18.90 5.66
N LYS A 241 9.39 -17.58 5.63
CA LYS A 241 8.85 -16.90 4.45
C LYS A 241 9.86 -16.86 3.32
N ALA A 242 9.36 -16.92 2.10
CA ALA A 242 10.17 -16.71 0.91
C ALA A 242 10.54 -15.23 0.79
N THR A 243 11.85 -14.90 0.79
CA THR A 243 12.33 -13.53 0.66
C THR A 243 13.33 -13.40 -0.49
N TYR A 244 13.47 -12.20 -1.04
CA TYR A 244 14.45 -11.92 -2.10
C TYR A 244 15.89 -12.27 -1.67
N PRO A 245 16.35 -11.90 -0.45
CA PRO A 245 17.67 -12.31 0.03
C PRO A 245 17.86 -13.83 0.14
N ALA A 246 16.81 -14.58 0.47
CA ALA A 246 16.91 -16.05 0.56
C ALA A 246 17.11 -16.70 -0.83
N VAL A 247 16.56 -16.13 -1.90
CA VAL A 247 16.65 -16.66 -3.27
C VAL A 247 17.89 -16.13 -4.02
N TYR A 248 18.21 -14.84 -3.87
CA TYR A 248 19.22 -14.16 -4.69
C TYR A 248 20.45 -13.70 -3.91
N GLY A 249 20.39 -13.73 -2.58
CA GLY A 249 21.40 -13.09 -1.71
C GLY A 249 21.15 -11.59 -1.51
N ILE A 250 21.73 -11.05 -0.42
CA ILE A 250 21.49 -9.68 0.04
C ILE A 250 21.94 -8.64 -1.00
N GLU A 251 23.16 -8.77 -1.54
CA GLU A 251 23.72 -7.75 -2.45
C GLU A 251 22.98 -7.70 -3.79
N ALA A 252 22.62 -8.86 -4.36
CA ALA A 252 21.81 -8.90 -5.58
C ALA A 252 20.40 -8.31 -5.36
N SER A 253 19.83 -8.52 -4.18
CA SER A 253 18.55 -7.93 -3.78
C SER A 253 18.63 -6.41 -3.68
N ARG A 254 19.68 -5.88 -3.06
CA ARG A 254 19.94 -4.44 -2.97
C ARG A 254 20.10 -3.80 -4.35
N GLU A 255 20.88 -4.44 -5.22
CA GLU A 255 21.09 -3.94 -6.58
C GLU A 255 19.77 -3.94 -7.37
N LYS A 256 19.00 -5.03 -7.29
CA LYS A 256 17.71 -5.11 -7.96
C LYS A 256 16.72 -4.04 -7.50
N ALA A 257 16.66 -3.76 -6.20
CA ALA A 257 15.82 -2.68 -5.68
C ALA A 257 16.24 -1.30 -6.23
N ARG A 258 17.57 -1.03 -6.30
CA ARG A 258 18.09 0.22 -6.88
C ARG A 258 17.81 0.35 -8.37
N GLU A 259 17.99 -0.72 -9.15
CA GLU A 259 17.64 -0.74 -10.58
C GLU A 259 16.16 -0.38 -10.81
N LEU A 260 15.26 -0.98 -10.04
CA LEU A 260 13.83 -0.72 -10.12
C LEU A 260 13.48 0.73 -9.76
N ALA A 261 14.09 1.29 -8.71
CA ALA A 261 13.89 2.67 -8.30
C ALA A 261 14.42 3.66 -9.36
N GLU A 262 15.57 3.35 -10.00
CA GLU A 262 16.08 4.18 -11.09
C GLU A 262 15.19 4.08 -12.33
N HIS A 263 14.73 2.89 -12.69
CA HIS A 263 13.78 2.72 -13.79
C HIS A 263 12.48 3.49 -13.53
N ALA A 264 11.92 3.41 -12.32
CA ALA A 264 10.77 4.21 -11.92
C ALA A 264 11.04 5.72 -12.09
N SER A 265 12.20 6.18 -11.62
CA SER A 265 12.62 7.59 -11.77
C SER A 265 12.70 8.04 -13.23
N GLN A 266 13.12 7.16 -14.13
CA GLN A 266 13.21 7.43 -15.56
C GLN A 266 11.82 7.52 -16.22
N CYS A 267 10.89 6.63 -15.83
CA CYS A 267 9.53 6.59 -16.38
C CYS A 267 8.80 7.94 -16.25
N VAL A 268 8.99 8.65 -15.15
CA VAL A 268 8.22 9.87 -14.85
C VAL A 268 8.88 11.17 -15.31
N ARG A 269 10.03 11.09 -16.01
CA ARG A 269 10.70 12.29 -16.53
C ARG A 269 9.79 13.04 -17.49
N GLY A 270 9.70 14.35 -17.30
CA GLY A 270 8.88 15.23 -18.15
C GLY A 270 7.41 15.35 -17.74
N LEU A 271 6.94 14.59 -16.75
CA LEU A 271 5.65 14.83 -16.14
C LEU A 271 5.70 15.98 -15.12
N ASN A 272 4.56 16.60 -14.86
CA ASN A 272 4.45 17.46 -13.68
C ASN A 272 4.80 16.66 -12.42
N GLN A 273 5.22 17.32 -11.34
CA GLN A 273 5.62 16.60 -10.10
C GLN A 273 6.75 15.56 -10.28
N SER A 274 7.38 15.48 -11.44
CA SER A 274 8.45 14.52 -11.74
C SER A 274 9.53 14.46 -10.65
N ASN A 275 9.95 15.63 -10.13
CA ASN A 275 10.96 15.70 -9.06
C ASN A 275 10.50 14.98 -7.78
N LEU A 276 9.22 15.12 -7.42
CA LEU A 276 8.67 14.50 -6.21
C LEU A 276 8.50 13.00 -6.42
N LEU A 277 8.00 12.56 -7.58
CA LEU A 277 7.91 11.12 -7.92
C LEU A 277 9.28 10.46 -7.94
N GLN A 278 10.31 11.10 -8.52
CA GLN A 278 11.69 10.60 -8.48
C GLN A 278 12.26 10.56 -7.06
N ALA A 279 11.93 11.54 -6.20
CA ALA A 279 12.34 11.54 -4.81
C ALA A 279 11.69 10.38 -4.03
N ILE A 280 10.40 10.07 -4.28
CA ILE A 280 9.71 8.92 -3.68
C ILE A 280 10.38 7.61 -4.12
N ALA A 281 10.69 7.45 -5.42
CA ALA A 281 11.36 6.25 -5.93
C ALA A 281 12.71 6.03 -5.23
N ARG A 282 13.53 7.06 -5.06
CA ARG A 282 14.80 6.97 -4.32
C ARG A 282 14.59 6.65 -2.85
N TYR A 283 13.64 7.34 -2.19
CA TYR A 283 13.32 7.12 -0.77
C TYR A 283 12.93 5.67 -0.46
N THR A 284 12.32 4.98 -1.43
CA THR A 284 11.95 3.57 -1.30
C THR A 284 13.14 2.68 -0.97
N VAL A 285 14.34 3.01 -1.50
CA VAL A 285 15.56 2.21 -1.37
C VAL A 285 16.64 2.87 -0.51
N GLU A 286 16.49 4.12 -0.08
CA GLU A 286 17.46 4.83 0.77
C GLU A 286 17.75 4.10 2.09
N ARG A 287 16.76 3.37 2.61
CA ARG A 287 16.90 2.57 3.84
C ARG A 287 17.86 1.37 3.71
N LEU A 288 18.33 1.08 2.49
CA LEU A 288 19.28 -0.02 2.20
C LEU A 288 20.75 0.41 2.28
N SER A 289 21.01 1.73 2.52
CA SER A 289 22.36 2.30 2.60
C SER A 289 22.92 2.34 4.02
#